data_06f8991a3ce6c5ba46f7bc22b4b0cb51
#
_entry.id   06f8991a3ce6c5ba46f7bc22b4b0cb51
#
_cell.length_a   1.000
_cell.length_b   1.000
_cell.length_c   1.000
_cell.angle_alpha   90.00
_cell.angle_beta   90.00
_cell.angle_gamma   90.00
#
_symmetry.space_group_name_H-M   'P 1'
#
loop_
_entity.id
_entity.type
_entity.pdbx_description
1 polymer ?
#
loop_
_entity_poly.entity_id
_entity_poly.type
_entity_poly.pdbx_seq_one_letter_code
_entity_poly.pdbx_strand_id
1 'polypeptide(L)'
;GTLATMVPGAAAASGHATAYRQVNLVSDQPGIAPLTDPDLVNAWGLAASPGTDTAPGSPLWVADNGSDKATLYTGATATSVSKASLVVNVTGTAPTGEMFNTSGSGFAVSDNQGHSASSLFLFDTENGTIDGWNPAVGATASGPSTVTEVARDNGASAVYKGLAMAQASDGNTYLYATNFRSGRVEAYDSNFTPAELPGGLFVDPRLPAGYGPFGIAEINGQLYVSYAKQDATLHDDVAGPGHGFVDVFSNDGAFVRRLVTRGALDSPWGLALAPAGFGQFSGDLLVGNFGNGHINAYSPVTGAHLGQLRQDNGQPIVIDGLWGLRFGNGNAAKTGELAFSAGPEEESHGLLGKIVVAP
;
A
#
# COMPACT_ATOMS: atom_id res chain seq x y z
N GLY A 1 50.09 5.23 -48.66
CA GLY A 1 49.72 5.82 -47.44
C GLY A 1 48.21 5.90 -47.30
N THR A 2 47.60 5.02 -46.49
CA THR A 2 46.17 5.00 -46.17
C THR A 2 45.92 5.89 -44.96
N LEU A 3 45.16 6.94 -45.12
CA LEU A 3 44.67 7.77 -44.01
C LEU A 3 43.53 6.97 -43.31
N ALA A 4 43.75 6.71 -42.02
CA ALA A 4 42.70 6.23 -41.15
C ALA A 4 41.88 7.45 -40.64
N THR A 5 40.61 7.49 -40.99
CA THR A 5 39.66 8.45 -40.42
C THR A 5 39.27 7.98 -39.04
N MET A 6 39.65 8.73 -38.02
CA MET A 6 39.12 8.57 -36.65
C MET A 6 37.67 9.07 -36.61
N VAL A 7 36.77 8.17 -36.25
CA VAL A 7 35.39 8.50 -35.91
C VAL A 7 35.43 9.07 -34.46
N PRO A 8 34.89 10.27 -34.23
CA PRO A 8 34.82 10.76 -32.85
C PRO A 8 33.82 9.89 -32.06
N GLY A 9 34.29 9.28 -30.97
CA GLY A 9 33.46 8.55 -30.04
C GLY A 9 32.38 9.49 -29.49
N ALA A 10 31.13 9.09 -29.59
CA ALA A 10 30.02 9.77 -28.93
C ALA A 10 30.32 9.78 -27.43
N ALA A 11 30.52 10.97 -26.87
CA ALA A 11 30.56 11.14 -25.43
C ALA A 11 29.21 10.65 -24.87
N ALA A 12 29.25 9.60 -24.04
CA ALA A 12 28.10 9.20 -23.26
C ALA A 12 27.69 10.43 -22.42
N ALA A 13 26.48 10.94 -22.66
CA ALA A 13 25.90 11.95 -21.82
C ALA A 13 25.85 11.33 -20.39
N SER A 14 26.59 11.93 -19.48
CA SER A 14 26.48 11.63 -18.05
C SER A 14 25.10 12.12 -17.60
N GLY A 15 24.08 11.27 -17.79
CA GLY A 15 22.75 11.53 -17.23
C GLY A 15 22.92 11.66 -15.73
N HIS A 16 22.64 12.83 -15.19
CA HIS A 16 22.57 12.99 -13.75
C HIS A 16 21.48 12.04 -13.23
N ALA A 17 21.81 11.28 -12.18
CA ALA A 17 20.84 10.42 -11.53
C ALA A 17 19.63 11.28 -11.09
N THR A 18 18.41 10.80 -11.34
CA THR A 18 17.19 11.51 -10.92
C THR A 18 17.20 11.70 -9.41
N ALA A 19 17.04 12.94 -8.97
CA ALA A 19 16.81 13.26 -7.58
C ALA A 19 15.31 13.23 -7.26
N TYR A 20 14.99 12.87 -6.03
CA TYR A 20 13.64 12.86 -5.49
C TYR A 20 13.55 13.73 -4.26
N ARG A 21 12.36 14.25 -3.98
CA ARG A 21 12.11 15.08 -2.80
C ARG A 21 10.92 14.57 -2.04
N GLN A 22 11.10 14.39 -0.74
CA GLN A 22 10.02 14.13 0.20
C GLN A 22 9.28 15.42 0.54
N VAL A 23 7.97 15.40 0.51
CA VAL A 23 7.07 16.49 0.92
C VAL A 23 6.12 15.94 1.97
N ASN A 24 6.27 16.40 3.22
CA ASN A 24 5.35 16.07 4.30
C ASN A 24 4.06 16.88 4.12
N LEU A 25 2.91 16.24 4.23
CA LEU A 25 1.59 16.86 4.01
C LEU A 25 0.78 16.96 5.30
N VAL A 26 0.76 15.88 6.09
CA VAL A 26 -0.02 15.77 7.34
C VAL A 26 0.79 15.01 8.38
N SER A 27 0.71 15.45 9.62
CA SER A 27 1.24 14.72 10.79
C SER A 27 0.31 14.97 11.98
N ASP A 28 0.26 14.04 12.93
CA ASP A 28 -0.37 14.26 14.24
C ASP A 28 0.46 15.19 15.14
N GLN A 29 1.73 15.38 14.82
CA GLN A 29 2.66 16.24 15.55
C GLN A 29 2.72 17.66 14.93
N PRO A 30 2.53 18.72 15.72
CA PRO A 30 2.68 20.08 15.25
C PRO A 30 4.10 20.37 14.72
N GLY A 31 4.17 21.09 13.60
CA GLY A 31 5.45 21.55 13.02
C GLY A 31 6.18 20.53 12.14
N ILE A 32 5.68 19.29 12.03
CA ILE A 32 6.26 18.25 11.14
C ILE A 32 5.73 18.39 9.71
N ALA A 33 4.49 18.81 9.55
CA ALA A 33 3.83 19.01 8.27
C ALA A 33 2.94 20.25 8.29
N PRO A 34 2.53 20.80 7.12
CA PRO A 34 1.64 21.96 7.06
C PRO A 34 0.26 21.73 7.73
N LEU A 35 -0.25 20.52 7.66
CA LEU A 35 -1.51 20.16 8.30
C LEU A 35 -1.23 19.26 9.52
N THR A 36 -1.74 19.67 10.70
CA THR A 36 -1.74 18.84 11.90
C THR A 36 -3.09 18.17 12.05
N ASP A 37 -3.09 16.83 12.14
CA ASP A 37 -4.28 16.02 12.31
C ASP A 37 -4.05 14.98 13.43
N PRO A 38 -4.64 15.17 14.62
CA PRO A 38 -4.45 14.25 15.74
C PRO A 38 -5.03 12.84 15.51
N ASP A 39 -5.87 12.66 14.49
CA ASP A 39 -6.42 11.35 14.14
C ASP A 39 -5.44 10.50 13.32
N LEU A 40 -4.48 11.13 12.63
CA LEU A 40 -3.49 10.44 11.80
C LEU A 40 -2.39 9.84 12.68
N VAL A 41 -2.64 8.69 13.29
CA VAL A 41 -1.67 7.98 14.13
C VAL A 41 -1.36 6.61 13.53
N ASN A 42 -0.09 6.31 13.35
CA ASN A 42 0.40 5.06 12.75
C ASN A 42 -0.35 4.74 11.45
N ALA A 43 -0.14 5.59 10.46
CA ALA A 43 -0.85 5.52 9.18
C ALA A 43 -0.30 4.38 8.30
N TRP A 44 -1.17 3.43 7.88
CA TRP A 44 -0.80 2.26 7.09
C TRP A 44 -1.36 2.29 5.67
N GLY A 45 -2.57 1.76 5.47
CA GLY A 45 -3.20 1.62 4.17
C GLY A 45 -3.55 2.95 3.51
N LEU A 46 -3.41 3.01 2.20
CA LEU A 46 -3.76 4.14 1.35
C LEU A 46 -4.72 3.67 0.27
N ALA A 47 -5.92 4.21 0.21
CA ALA A 47 -6.91 3.87 -0.81
C ALA A 47 -7.56 5.09 -1.42
N ALA A 48 -7.91 4.98 -2.70
CA ALA A 48 -8.69 5.99 -3.41
C ALA A 48 -9.36 5.38 -4.64
N SER A 49 -10.47 5.96 -5.08
CA SER A 49 -11.01 5.62 -6.40
C SER A 49 -10.08 6.10 -7.51
N PRO A 50 -10.13 5.48 -8.70
CA PRO A 50 -9.37 5.95 -9.85
C PRO A 50 -9.65 7.43 -10.16
N GLY A 51 -8.66 8.12 -10.69
CA GLY A 51 -8.76 9.50 -11.09
C GLY A 51 -7.55 9.94 -11.90
N THR A 52 -7.59 11.17 -12.39
CA THR A 52 -6.51 11.82 -13.13
C THR A 52 -6.25 13.21 -12.55
N ASP A 53 -5.16 13.86 -12.96
CA ASP A 53 -4.84 15.21 -12.49
C ASP A 53 -5.88 16.26 -12.93
N THR A 54 -6.62 16.01 -14.01
CA THR A 54 -7.68 16.90 -14.53
C THR A 54 -9.09 16.48 -14.12
N ALA A 55 -9.26 15.22 -13.70
CA ALA A 55 -10.51 14.65 -13.18
C ALA A 55 -10.17 13.79 -11.95
N PRO A 56 -9.90 14.43 -10.80
CA PRO A 56 -9.50 13.72 -9.59
C PRO A 56 -10.55 12.70 -9.15
N GLY A 57 -10.09 11.58 -8.62
CA GLY A 57 -10.94 10.57 -8.00
C GLY A 57 -11.43 10.99 -6.60
N SER A 58 -11.74 10.01 -5.76
CA SER A 58 -12.10 10.26 -4.36
C SER A 58 -10.97 10.96 -3.60
N PRO A 59 -11.24 11.53 -2.42
CA PRO A 59 -10.20 11.83 -1.46
C PRO A 59 -9.26 10.63 -1.26
N LEU A 60 -8.03 10.90 -0.86
CA LEU A 60 -7.14 9.85 -0.38
C LEU A 60 -7.59 9.43 1.02
N TRP A 61 -7.94 8.16 1.16
CA TRP A 61 -8.28 7.54 2.42
C TRP A 61 -7.02 6.94 3.04
N VAL A 62 -6.89 7.07 4.34
CA VAL A 62 -5.75 6.58 5.12
C VAL A 62 -6.26 5.74 6.27
N ALA A 63 -5.80 4.50 6.37
CA ALA A 63 -6.08 3.64 7.51
C ALA A 63 -5.14 4.00 8.67
N ASP A 64 -5.69 4.59 9.70
CA ASP A 64 -4.96 5.07 10.88
C ASP A 64 -5.00 4.00 11.97
N ASN A 65 -4.00 3.12 11.95
CA ASN A 65 -3.94 1.96 12.85
C ASN A 65 -3.97 2.36 14.32
N GLY A 66 -3.21 3.39 14.69
CA GLY A 66 -3.06 3.80 16.09
C GLY A 66 -4.25 4.58 16.67
N SER A 67 -5.20 5.03 15.84
CA SER A 67 -6.40 5.73 16.28
C SER A 67 -7.70 5.00 15.98
N ASP A 68 -7.64 3.82 15.36
CA ASP A 68 -8.80 3.02 14.94
C ASP A 68 -9.72 3.77 13.96
N LYS A 69 -9.13 4.57 13.07
CA LYS A 69 -9.86 5.46 12.17
C LYS A 69 -9.43 5.30 10.73
N ALA A 70 -10.24 5.88 9.83
CA ALA A 70 -9.82 6.28 8.51
C ALA A 70 -10.04 7.78 8.35
N THR A 71 -8.99 8.49 7.92
CA THR A 71 -9.00 9.92 7.63
C THR A 71 -8.89 10.16 6.13
N LEU A 72 -9.44 11.28 5.66
CA LEU A 72 -9.57 11.57 4.25
C LEU A 72 -8.94 12.92 3.93
N TYR A 73 -8.14 12.95 2.86
CA TYR A 73 -7.46 14.17 2.44
C TYR A 73 -7.76 14.50 0.99
N THR A 74 -8.01 15.78 0.72
CA THR A 74 -8.39 16.31 -0.59
C THR A 74 -7.49 17.43 -1.03
N GLY A 75 -7.61 17.76 -2.31
CA GLY A 75 -6.79 18.79 -2.93
C GLY A 75 -5.34 18.37 -3.02
N ALA A 76 -4.61 19.02 -3.88
CA ALA A 76 -3.17 18.83 -4.00
C ALA A 76 -2.55 20.10 -4.51
N THR A 77 -1.96 20.87 -3.61
CA THR A 77 -0.97 21.89 -4.00
C THR A 77 0.42 21.24 -4.04
N ALA A 78 1.45 22.02 -4.34
CA ALA A 78 2.81 21.51 -4.31
C ALA A 78 3.20 20.96 -2.93
N THR A 79 2.63 21.51 -1.83
CA THR A 79 3.09 21.25 -0.45
C THR A 79 1.98 21.03 0.57
N SER A 80 0.69 21.07 0.20
CA SER A 80 -0.40 20.97 1.18
C SER A 80 -1.64 20.25 0.66
N VAL A 81 -2.41 19.72 1.60
CA VAL A 81 -3.73 19.10 1.41
C VAL A 81 -4.71 19.65 2.44
N SER A 82 -6.00 19.36 2.27
CA SER A 82 -7.04 19.65 3.23
C SER A 82 -7.65 18.37 3.77
N LYS A 83 -7.95 18.32 5.08
CA LYS A 83 -8.70 17.22 5.68
C LYS A 83 -10.17 17.33 5.29
N ALA A 84 -10.78 16.25 4.83
CA ALA A 84 -12.24 16.18 4.68
C ALA A 84 -12.92 16.15 6.07
N SER A 85 -14.16 16.59 6.16
CA SER A 85 -14.91 16.57 7.41
C SER A 85 -15.29 15.16 7.87
N LEU A 86 -15.38 14.22 6.95
CA LEU A 86 -15.67 12.82 7.26
C LEU A 86 -14.44 12.16 7.90
N VAL A 87 -14.64 11.57 9.07
CA VAL A 87 -13.74 10.65 9.72
C VAL A 87 -14.52 9.38 10.01
N VAL A 88 -13.98 8.23 9.65
CA VAL A 88 -14.65 6.94 9.82
C VAL A 88 -13.95 6.16 10.94
N ASN A 89 -14.71 5.71 11.93
CA ASN A 89 -14.21 4.79 12.95
C ASN A 89 -14.25 3.37 12.38
N VAL A 90 -13.12 2.68 12.41
CA VAL A 90 -13.01 1.28 11.97
C VAL A 90 -13.40 0.37 13.11
N THR A 91 -14.53 -0.29 12.99
CA THR A 91 -15.17 -1.08 14.05
C THR A 91 -14.29 -2.27 14.49
N GLY A 92 -13.59 -2.90 13.54
CA GLY A 92 -12.64 -3.98 13.83
C GLY A 92 -11.41 -3.56 14.59
N THR A 93 -11.12 -2.26 14.68
CA THR A 93 -9.95 -1.61 15.29
C THR A 93 -8.60 -2.05 14.71
N ALA A 94 -7.55 -1.28 14.94
CA ALA A 94 -6.20 -1.51 14.39
C ALA A 94 -6.20 -1.82 12.86
N PRO A 95 -6.77 -0.94 12.00
CA PRO A 95 -6.79 -1.15 10.56
C PRO A 95 -5.38 -1.11 9.97
N THR A 96 -5.17 -1.95 8.95
CA THR A 96 -3.88 -2.07 8.26
C THR A 96 -4.03 -1.86 6.76
N GLY A 97 -4.44 -2.85 5.99
CA GLY A 97 -4.74 -2.70 4.59
C GLY A 97 -6.05 -1.96 4.34
N GLU A 98 -6.11 -1.25 3.23
CA GLU A 98 -7.30 -0.52 2.81
C GLU A 98 -7.45 -0.57 1.30
N MET A 99 -8.69 -0.78 0.81
CA MET A 99 -8.99 -0.86 -0.61
C MET A 99 -10.26 -0.11 -0.97
N PHE A 100 -10.23 0.56 -2.12
CA PHE A 100 -11.45 0.98 -2.82
C PHE A 100 -12.04 -0.22 -3.58
N ASN A 101 -13.35 -0.44 -3.48
CA ASN A 101 -14.03 -1.51 -4.21
C ASN A 101 -14.10 -1.21 -5.71
N THR A 102 -13.15 -1.73 -6.46
CA THR A 102 -13.03 -1.52 -7.90
C THR A 102 -14.07 -2.30 -8.71
N SER A 103 -14.75 -3.29 -8.12
CA SER A 103 -15.80 -4.06 -8.80
C SER A 103 -17.10 -3.27 -8.97
N GLY A 104 -17.30 -2.22 -8.17
CA GLY A 104 -18.51 -1.41 -8.18
C GLY A 104 -19.77 -2.12 -7.67
N SER A 105 -19.64 -3.35 -7.18
CA SER A 105 -20.74 -4.17 -6.65
C SER A 105 -20.21 -5.25 -5.70
N GLY A 106 -21.11 -6.03 -5.10
CA GLY A 106 -20.72 -7.06 -4.12
C GLY A 106 -20.13 -6.47 -2.85
N PHE A 107 -19.51 -7.30 -2.05
CA PHE A 107 -18.89 -6.89 -0.78
C PHE A 107 -19.84 -6.03 0.07
N ALA A 108 -21.11 -6.46 0.14
CA ALA A 108 -22.16 -5.72 0.82
C ALA A 108 -22.02 -5.84 2.34
N VAL A 109 -22.22 -4.71 3.01
CA VAL A 109 -22.33 -4.63 4.47
C VAL A 109 -23.72 -4.18 4.86
N SER A 110 -24.11 -4.46 6.09
CA SER A 110 -25.44 -4.16 6.60
C SER A 110 -25.37 -3.67 8.04
N ASP A 111 -26.21 -2.69 8.38
CA ASP A 111 -26.40 -2.26 9.77
C ASP A 111 -27.58 -3.02 10.42
N ASN A 112 -27.77 -2.80 11.74
CA ASN A 112 -28.88 -3.38 12.52
C ASN A 112 -30.21 -2.66 12.29
N GLN A 113 -30.27 -1.65 11.42
CA GLN A 113 -31.50 -0.96 11.05
C GLN A 113 -32.10 -1.44 9.73
N GLY A 114 -31.42 -2.40 9.08
CA GLY A 114 -31.85 -3.02 7.83
C GLY A 114 -31.36 -2.33 6.57
N HIS A 115 -30.41 -1.37 6.68
CA HIS A 115 -29.73 -0.83 5.51
C HIS A 115 -28.65 -1.81 5.07
N SER A 116 -28.54 -2.00 3.76
CA SER A 116 -27.49 -2.82 3.15
C SER A 116 -27.05 -2.20 1.84
N ALA A 117 -25.75 -2.17 1.62
CA ALA A 117 -25.15 -1.65 0.38
C ALA A 117 -23.77 -2.23 0.16
N SER A 118 -23.31 -2.24 -1.11
CA SER A 118 -21.93 -2.60 -1.45
C SER A 118 -20.96 -1.65 -0.78
N SER A 119 -19.91 -2.18 -0.17
CA SER A 119 -18.83 -1.35 0.39
C SER A 119 -18.18 -0.53 -0.72
N LEU A 120 -17.91 0.75 -0.44
CA LEU A 120 -17.06 1.59 -1.28
C LEU A 120 -15.60 1.45 -0.89
N PHE A 121 -15.33 1.33 0.41
CA PHE A 121 -14.00 1.08 0.96
C PHE A 121 -14.03 -0.13 1.89
N LEU A 122 -12.95 -0.87 1.88
CA LEU A 122 -12.75 -2.11 2.62
C LEU A 122 -11.47 -2.01 3.42
N PHE A 123 -11.47 -2.59 4.60
CA PHE A 123 -10.35 -2.59 5.53
C PHE A 123 -10.09 -4.00 6.01
N ASP A 124 -8.85 -4.34 6.30
CA ASP A 124 -8.52 -5.45 7.15
C ASP A 124 -7.82 -4.96 8.43
N THR A 125 -7.78 -5.78 9.46
CA THR A 125 -7.32 -5.36 10.78
C THR A 125 -6.42 -6.38 11.43
N GLU A 126 -5.57 -5.92 12.34
CA GLU A 126 -4.73 -6.81 13.15
C GLU A 126 -5.54 -7.67 14.12
N ASN A 127 -6.77 -7.28 14.42
CA ASN A 127 -7.69 -8.06 15.25
C ASN A 127 -8.42 -9.17 14.47
N GLY A 128 -8.10 -9.37 13.20
CA GLY A 128 -8.60 -10.46 12.39
C GLY A 128 -9.96 -10.20 11.73
N THR A 129 -10.35 -8.94 11.59
CA THR A 129 -11.60 -8.58 10.90
C THR A 129 -11.36 -8.08 9.49
N ILE A 130 -12.38 -8.19 8.65
CA ILE A 130 -12.55 -7.47 7.40
C ILE A 130 -13.78 -6.62 7.54
N ASP A 131 -13.61 -5.31 7.38
CA ASP A 131 -14.64 -4.32 7.53
C ASP A 131 -14.98 -3.68 6.19
N GLY A 132 -16.23 -3.27 6.02
CA GLY A 132 -16.65 -2.49 4.86
C GLY A 132 -17.32 -1.19 5.26
N TRP A 133 -17.20 -0.20 4.40
CA TRP A 133 -17.84 1.10 4.56
C TRP A 133 -18.66 1.49 3.33
N ASN A 134 -19.89 1.96 3.60
CA ASN A 134 -20.72 2.64 2.63
C ASN A 134 -21.43 3.81 3.34
N PRO A 135 -21.55 4.99 2.72
CA PRO A 135 -22.14 6.16 3.37
C PRO A 135 -23.60 5.97 3.82
N ALA A 136 -24.34 5.03 3.22
CA ALA A 136 -25.74 4.78 3.55
C ALA A 136 -25.94 3.75 4.66
N VAL A 137 -24.93 2.94 4.98
CA VAL A 137 -25.00 1.87 5.99
C VAL A 137 -24.47 2.41 7.31
N GLY A 138 -25.33 2.53 8.32
CA GLY A 138 -25.01 3.23 9.57
C GLY A 138 -25.13 4.75 9.48
N ALA A 139 -25.76 5.28 8.42
CA ALA A 139 -26.03 6.70 8.27
C ALA A 139 -27.00 7.22 9.33
N THR A 140 -26.85 8.47 9.70
CA THR A 140 -27.72 9.16 10.66
C THR A 140 -28.42 10.35 9.99
N ALA A 141 -29.37 10.96 10.69
CA ALA A 141 -30.01 12.19 10.23
C ALA A 141 -29.01 13.36 10.02
N SER A 142 -27.83 13.28 10.62
CA SER A 142 -26.78 14.31 10.53
C SER A 142 -25.82 14.11 9.35
N GLY A 143 -25.89 12.99 8.63
CA GLY A 143 -25.01 12.78 7.49
C GLY A 143 -24.65 11.31 7.22
N PRO A 144 -23.64 11.08 6.36
CA PRO A 144 -23.19 9.75 6.00
C PRO A 144 -22.66 8.96 7.20
N SER A 145 -22.57 7.65 7.07
CA SER A 145 -21.99 6.80 8.10
C SER A 145 -20.57 7.24 8.47
N THR A 146 -20.30 7.25 9.77
CA THR A 146 -18.96 7.51 10.34
C THR A 146 -18.37 6.26 10.96
N VAL A 147 -18.88 5.07 10.62
CA VAL A 147 -18.41 3.78 11.11
C VAL A 147 -18.35 2.78 9.98
N THR A 148 -17.42 1.81 10.09
CA THR A 148 -17.44 0.60 9.26
C THR A 148 -18.34 -0.46 9.90
N GLU A 149 -18.78 -1.41 9.07
CA GLU A 149 -19.44 -2.64 9.53
C GLU A 149 -18.47 -3.82 9.38
N VAL A 150 -18.38 -4.66 10.41
CA VAL A 150 -17.59 -5.88 10.35
C VAL A 150 -18.30 -6.89 9.45
N ALA A 151 -17.70 -7.18 8.30
CA ALA A 151 -18.22 -8.13 7.33
C ALA A 151 -17.75 -9.56 7.61
N ARG A 152 -16.54 -9.69 8.15
CA ARG A 152 -15.92 -10.97 8.51
C ARG A 152 -15.10 -10.81 9.78
N ASP A 153 -15.24 -11.76 10.70
CA ASP A 153 -14.44 -11.82 11.93
C ASP A 153 -13.82 -13.22 12.06
N ASN A 154 -12.51 -13.29 11.95
CA ASN A 154 -11.70 -14.50 12.16
C ASN A 154 -10.99 -14.48 13.51
N GLY A 155 -11.20 -13.44 14.31
CA GLY A 155 -10.70 -13.29 15.67
C GLY A 155 -9.21 -13.58 15.78
N ALA A 156 -8.83 -14.24 16.87
CA ALA A 156 -7.42 -14.52 17.17
C ALA A 156 -6.72 -15.47 16.19
N SER A 157 -7.42 -16.05 15.23
CA SER A 157 -6.78 -16.88 14.18
C SER A 157 -6.13 -16.06 13.07
N ALA A 158 -6.40 -14.76 13.00
CA ALA A 158 -5.87 -13.88 11.98
C ALA A 158 -5.24 -12.62 12.58
N VAL A 159 -4.15 -12.19 11.96
CA VAL A 159 -3.57 -10.86 12.08
C VAL A 159 -3.36 -10.38 10.66
N TYR A 160 -4.28 -9.58 10.18
CA TYR A 160 -4.20 -9.08 8.80
C TYR A 160 -3.29 -7.87 8.73
N LYS A 161 -2.45 -7.84 7.68
CA LYS A 161 -1.46 -6.78 7.48
C LYS A 161 -1.63 -6.04 6.15
N GLY A 162 -2.28 -6.63 5.16
CA GLY A 162 -2.43 -6.01 3.84
C GLY A 162 -3.62 -6.56 3.07
N LEU A 163 -4.21 -5.72 2.22
CA LEU A 163 -5.43 -5.97 1.49
C LEU A 163 -5.27 -5.59 0.02
N ALA A 164 -5.73 -6.45 -0.88
CA ALA A 164 -5.80 -6.18 -2.30
C ALA A 164 -7.11 -6.72 -2.90
N MET A 165 -7.46 -6.24 -4.07
CA MET A 165 -8.62 -6.71 -4.82
C MET A 165 -8.23 -6.94 -6.26
N ALA A 166 -8.68 -8.06 -6.84
CA ALA A 166 -8.42 -8.39 -8.24
C ALA A 166 -9.51 -9.30 -8.81
N GLN A 167 -9.64 -9.29 -10.14
CA GLN A 167 -10.46 -10.24 -10.86
C GLN A 167 -9.63 -11.49 -11.15
N ALA A 168 -10.17 -12.65 -10.79
CA ALA A 168 -9.59 -13.96 -11.11
C ALA A 168 -10.00 -14.44 -12.52
N SER A 169 -9.45 -15.56 -12.97
CA SER A 169 -9.69 -16.10 -14.31
C SER A 169 -11.14 -16.56 -14.55
N ASP A 170 -11.89 -16.82 -13.49
CA ASP A 170 -13.31 -17.17 -13.53
C ASP A 170 -14.22 -15.95 -13.78
N GLY A 171 -13.65 -14.74 -13.85
CA GLY A 171 -14.36 -13.49 -14.05
C GLY A 171 -14.90 -12.85 -12.76
N ASN A 172 -14.79 -13.52 -11.63
CA ASN A 172 -15.20 -12.95 -10.34
C ASN A 172 -14.09 -12.10 -9.72
N THR A 173 -14.53 -11.10 -8.97
CA THR A 173 -13.60 -10.27 -8.17
C THR A 173 -13.49 -10.84 -6.76
N TYR A 174 -12.27 -10.95 -6.30
CA TYR A 174 -11.93 -11.42 -4.96
C TYR A 174 -11.18 -10.36 -4.17
N LEU A 175 -11.37 -10.41 -2.86
CA LEU A 175 -10.58 -9.69 -1.89
C LEU A 175 -9.50 -10.61 -1.34
N TYR A 176 -8.26 -10.12 -1.27
CA TYR A 176 -7.10 -10.88 -0.81
C TYR A 176 -6.52 -10.20 0.43
N ALA A 177 -6.45 -10.93 1.52
CA ALA A 177 -5.93 -10.44 2.79
C ALA A 177 -4.68 -11.23 3.20
N THR A 178 -3.61 -10.54 3.57
CA THR A 178 -2.42 -11.20 4.10
C THR A 178 -2.58 -11.50 5.58
N ASN A 179 -2.83 -12.76 5.91
CA ASN A 179 -2.86 -13.21 7.29
C ASN A 179 -1.44 -13.53 7.75
N PHE A 180 -0.80 -12.56 8.37
CA PHE A 180 0.58 -12.65 8.82
C PHE A 180 0.77 -13.76 9.85
N ARG A 181 -0.20 -13.94 10.77
CA ARG A 181 -0.17 -14.99 11.80
C ARG A 181 -0.19 -16.39 11.22
N SER A 182 -1.10 -16.64 10.29
CA SER A 182 -1.22 -17.97 9.68
C SER A 182 -0.16 -18.26 8.61
N GLY A 183 0.55 -17.22 8.16
CA GLY A 183 1.50 -17.32 7.05
C GLY A 183 0.84 -17.48 5.68
N ARG A 184 -0.43 -17.10 5.53
CA ARG A 184 -1.24 -17.32 4.32
C ARG A 184 -1.82 -16.03 3.76
N VAL A 185 -1.94 -15.98 2.44
CA VAL A 185 -2.87 -15.06 1.79
C VAL A 185 -4.22 -15.75 1.72
N GLU A 186 -5.24 -15.09 2.23
CA GLU A 186 -6.62 -15.57 2.22
C GLU A 186 -7.42 -14.83 1.16
N ALA A 187 -8.24 -15.55 0.39
CA ALA A 187 -9.12 -14.98 -0.61
C ALA A 187 -10.58 -15.05 -0.14
N TYR A 188 -11.34 -14.00 -0.42
CA TYR A 188 -12.76 -13.89 -0.10
C TYR A 188 -13.55 -13.50 -1.35
N ASP A 189 -14.68 -14.18 -1.57
CA ASP A 189 -15.62 -13.82 -2.62
C ASP A 189 -16.39 -12.52 -2.27
N SER A 190 -17.25 -12.10 -3.19
CA SER A 190 -18.06 -10.89 -3.04
C SER A 190 -19.08 -10.92 -1.89
N ASN A 191 -19.26 -12.05 -1.21
CA ASN A 191 -20.08 -12.24 -0.01
C ASN A 191 -19.21 -12.41 1.25
N PHE A 192 -17.91 -12.12 1.18
CA PHE A 192 -16.93 -12.34 2.25
C PHE A 192 -16.82 -13.81 2.68
N THR A 193 -17.17 -14.76 1.81
CA THR A 193 -16.97 -16.18 2.04
C THR A 193 -15.55 -16.56 1.64
N PRO A 194 -14.82 -17.33 2.46
CA PRO A 194 -13.52 -17.84 2.06
C PRO A 194 -13.60 -18.60 0.74
N ALA A 195 -12.70 -18.29 -0.18
CA ALA A 195 -12.67 -18.88 -1.51
C ALA A 195 -11.39 -19.70 -1.70
N GLU A 196 -11.55 -20.91 -2.22
CA GLU A 196 -10.45 -21.70 -2.76
C GLU A 196 -10.36 -21.43 -4.27
N LEU A 197 -9.26 -20.88 -4.69
CA LEU A 197 -9.05 -20.48 -6.08
C LEU A 197 -8.39 -21.62 -6.87
N PRO A 198 -8.66 -21.73 -8.18
CA PRO A 198 -8.20 -22.87 -8.98
C PRO A 198 -6.69 -22.94 -9.17
N GLY A 199 -5.98 -21.83 -9.02
CA GLY A 199 -4.51 -21.77 -9.20
C GLY A 199 -3.71 -22.23 -7.99
N GLY A 200 -4.32 -22.32 -6.81
CA GLY A 200 -3.62 -22.75 -5.59
C GLY A 200 -3.83 -21.85 -4.38
N LEU A 201 -2.96 -22.02 -3.38
CA LEU A 201 -3.11 -21.41 -2.05
C LEU A 201 -2.09 -20.30 -1.78
N PHE A 202 -1.56 -19.62 -2.78
CA PHE A 202 -0.52 -18.59 -2.62
C PHE A 202 0.70 -19.13 -1.87
N VAL A 203 1.22 -20.28 -2.32
CA VAL A 203 2.35 -20.94 -1.66
C VAL A 203 3.60 -20.83 -2.52
N ASP A 204 4.66 -20.22 -1.97
CA ASP A 204 6.03 -20.43 -2.45
C ASP A 204 6.66 -21.59 -1.66
N PRO A 205 6.94 -22.75 -2.30
CA PRO A 205 7.46 -23.92 -1.59
C PRO A 205 8.90 -23.72 -1.06
N ARG A 206 9.55 -22.63 -1.45
CA ARG A 206 10.92 -22.32 -1.03
C ARG A 206 10.98 -21.14 -0.05
N LEU A 207 9.84 -20.61 0.38
CA LEU A 207 9.82 -19.54 1.40
C LEU A 207 10.34 -20.14 2.72
N PRO A 208 11.37 -19.55 3.33
CA PRO A 208 11.86 -20.05 4.62
C PRO A 208 10.79 -19.95 5.71
N ALA A 209 10.84 -20.91 6.65
CA ALA A 209 9.99 -20.83 7.84
C ALA A 209 10.25 -19.54 8.64
N GLY A 210 9.22 -19.02 9.31
CA GLY A 210 9.30 -17.79 10.10
C GLY A 210 9.13 -16.51 9.29
N TYR A 211 8.60 -16.61 8.06
CA TYR A 211 8.16 -15.47 7.26
C TYR A 211 6.66 -15.54 6.99
N GLY A 212 5.98 -14.42 7.14
CA GLY A 212 4.55 -14.28 6.84
C GLY A 212 4.31 -13.25 5.74
N PRO A 213 3.20 -13.38 4.99
CA PRO A 213 2.79 -12.39 4.00
C PRO A 213 2.43 -11.08 4.70
N PHE A 214 2.97 -9.98 4.20
CA PHE A 214 2.95 -8.69 4.87
C PHE A 214 2.18 -7.65 4.06
N GLY A 215 2.78 -7.07 3.01
CA GLY A 215 2.08 -6.23 2.06
C GLY A 215 1.62 -7.02 0.83
N ILE A 216 0.61 -6.50 0.15
CA ILE A 216 0.06 -7.08 -1.09
C ILE A 216 -0.42 -5.98 -2.01
N ALA A 217 -0.20 -6.13 -3.32
CA ALA A 217 -0.72 -5.22 -4.33
C ALA A 217 -1.06 -5.98 -5.63
N GLU A 218 -2.16 -5.61 -6.25
CA GLU A 218 -2.44 -6.02 -7.63
C GLU A 218 -1.69 -5.08 -8.58
N ILE A 219 -0.87 -5.64 -9.44
CA ILE A 219 -0.08 -4.91 -10.44
C ILE A 219 -0.13 -5.66 -11.77
N ASN A 220 -0.69 -5.03 -12.80
CA ASN A 220 -0.75 -5.56 -14.16
C ASN A 220 -1.32 -6.99 -14.25
N GLY A 221 -2.39 -7.28 -13.52
CA GLY A 221 -3.07 -8.58 -13.56
C GLY A 221 -2.39 -9.66 -12.74
N GLN A 222 -1.49 -9.32 -11.84
CA GLN A 222 -0.82 -10.23 -10.92
C GLN A 222 -0.81 -9.67 -9.50
N LEU A 223 -0.76 -10.55 -8.52
CA LEU A 223 -0.61 -10.19 -7.11
C LEU A 223 0.87 -10.27 -6.70
N TYR A 224 1.38 -9.15 -6.25
CA TYR A 224 2.71 -9.03 -5.65
C TYR A 224 2.53 -9.08 -4.14
N VAL A 225 3.22 -10.01 -3.49
CA VAL A 225 3.14 -10.22 -2.04
C VAL A 225 4.53 -10.06 -1.45
N SER A 226 4.66 -9.13 -0.51
CA SER A 226 5.88 -9.03 0.30
C SER A 226 5.77 -9.89 1.55
N TYR A 227 6.91 -10.36 2.04
CA TYR A 227 7.01 -11.16 3.24
C TYR A 227 7.98 -10.52 4.21
N ALA A 228 7.61 -10.51 5.48
CA ALA A 228 8.47 -10.08 6.58
C ALA A 228 8.72 -11.23 7.56
N LYS A 229 9.81 -11.14 8.31
CA LYS A 229 10.12 -12.10 9.34
C LYS A 229 9.17 -11.92 10.51
N GLN A 230 8.55 -13.02 10.95
CA GLN A 230 7.59 -13.03 12.05
C GLN A 230 8.31 -13.01 13.41
N ASP A 231 7.75 -12.31 14.38
CA ASP A 231 8.12 -12.42 15.78
C ASP A 231 7.64 -13.75 16.40
N ALA A 232 7.97 -14.00 17.65
CA ALA A 232 7.60 -15.24 18.33
C ALA A 232 6.08 -15.36 18.57
N THR A 233 5.34 -14.24 18.55
CA THR A 233 3.88 -14.22 18.73
C THR A 233 3.13 -14.32 17.41
N LEU A 234 3.84 -14.29 16.29
CA LEU A 234 3.27 -14.26 14.92
C LEU A 234 2.35 -13.05 14.70
N HIS A 235 2.65 -11.96 15.40
CA HIS A 235 1.87 -10.73 15.33
C HIS A 235 2.63 -9.63 14.59
N ASP A 236 3.88 -9.37 14.99
CA ASP A 236 4.67 -8.28 14.43
C ASP A 236 5.89 -8.78 13.66
N ASP A 237 6.43 -7.93 12.82
CA ASP A 237 7.62 -8.21 12.07
C ASP A 237 8.88 -8.02 12.94
N VAL A 238 9.95 -8.69 12.52
CA VAL A 238 11.29 -8.50 13.07
C VAL A 238 12.15 -7.85 12.01
N ALA A 239 12.36 -6.55 12.15
CA ALA A 239 13.21 -5.79 11.24
C ALA A 239 14.66 -6.29 11.25
N GLY A 240 15.33 -6.13 10.13
CA GLY A 240 16.73 -6.48 9.97
C GLY A 240 17.15 -6.57 8.52
N PRO A 241 18.43 -6.37 8.20
CA PRO A 241 18.95 -6.47 6.84
C PRO A 241 18.66 -7.83 6.21
N GLY A 242 18.02 -7.83 5.03
CA GLY A 242 17.62 -9.05 4.32
C GLY A 242 16.42 -9.78 4.91
N HIS A 243 15.67 -9.17 5.85
CA HIS A 243 14.45 -9.73 6.39
C HIS A 243 13.26 -9.44 5.47
N GLY A 244 13.27 -10.03 4.29
CA GLY A 244 12.16 -9.85 3.36
C GLY A 244 12.29 -10.66 2.08
N PHE A 245 11.14 -10.87 1.44
CA PHE A 245 10.97 -11.48 0.12
C PHE A 245 9.84 -10.76 -0.61
N VAL A 246 9.83 -10.85 -1.93
CA VAL A 246 8.67 -10.46 -2.74
C VAL A 246 8.40 -11.59 -3.74
N ASP A 247 7.20 -12.13 -3.69
CA ASP A 247 6.70 -13.15 -4.61
C ASP A 247 5.63 -12.59 -5.53
N VAL A 248 5.47 -13.20 -6.68
CA VAL A 248 4.42 -12.90 -7.65
C VAL A 248 3.54 -14.12 -7.82
N PHE A 249 2.23 -13.90 -7.71
CA PHE A 249 1.20 -14.89 -7.90
C PHE A 249 0.22 -14.46 -9.00
N SER A 250 -0.44 -15.42 -9.64
CA SER A 250 -1.63 -15.11 -10.42
C SER A 250 -2.77 -14.71 -9.48
N ASN A 251 -3.78 -14.02 -10.02
CA ASN A 251 -4.99 -13.70 -9.27
C ASN A 251 -5.79 -14.96 -8.86
N ASP A 252 -5.46 -16.13 -9.44
CA ASP A 252 -6.01 -17.43 -9.05
C ASP A 252 -5.22 -18.13 -7.93
N GLY A 253 -4.21 -17.50 -7.37
CA GLY A 253 -3.40 -18.03 -6.28
C GLY A 253 -2.24 -18.93 -6.69
N ALA A 254 -1.96 -19.08 -8.00
CA ALA A 254 -0.83 -19.86 -8.45
C ALA A 254 0.49 -19.09 -8.27
N PHE A 255 1.49 -19.76 -7.72
CA PHE A 255 2.85 -19.21 -7.64
C PHE A 255 3.44 -19.03 -9.05
N VAL A 256 3.83 -17.81 -9.38
CA VAL A 256 4.47 -17.48 -10.66
C VAL A 256 5.99 -17.49 -10.49
N ARG A 257 6.50 -16.71 -9.54
CA ARG A 257 7.94 -16.64 -9.25
C ARG A 257 8.20 -15.91 -7.93
N ARG A 258 9.36 -16.18 -7.35
CA ARG A 258 9.98 -15.27 -6.39
C ARG A 258 10.71 -14.19 -7.16
N LEU A 259 10.30 -12.93 -6.95
CA LEU A 259 10.89 -11.79 -7.63
C LEU A 259 12.12 -11.28 -6.89
N VAL A 260 12.03 -11.10 -5.57
CA VAL A 260 13.13 -10.57 -4.75
C VAL A 260 13.38 -11.47 -3.55
N THR A 261 14.66 -11.76 -3.29
CA THR A 261 15.15 -12.54 -2.15
C THR A 261 16.05 -11.68 -1.30
N ARG A 262 15.67 -11.39 -0.06
CA ARG A 262 16.53 -10.74 0.95
C ARG A 262 17.17 -9.42 0.45
N GLY A 263 18.51 -9.34 0.46
CA GLY A 263 19.26 -8.19 -0.05
C GLY A 263 18.91 -6.90 0.67
N ALA A 264 18.42 -5.90 -0.06
CA ALA A 264 18.02 -4.58 0.48
C ALA A 264 16.64 -4.57 1.15
N LEU A 265 15.92 -5.70 1.20
CA LEU A 265 14.63 -5.80 1.88
C LEU A 265 14.80 -5.85 3.40
N ASP A 266 13.94 -5.12 4.10
CA ASP A 266 13.89 -5.00 5.56
C ASP A 266 12.45 -4.74 5.99
N SER A 267 11.70 -5.80 6.32
CA SER A 267 10.26 -5.73 6.58
C SER A 267 9.50 -4.97 5.47
N PRO A 268 9.54 -5.44 4.21
CA PRO A 268 8.93 -4.74 3.08
C PRO A 268 7.40 -4.80 3.17
N TRP A 269 6.72 -3.64 3.06
CA TRP A 269 5.26 -3.58 3.06
C TRP A 269 4.69 -2.88 1.84
N GLY A 270 5.01 -1.61 1.61
CA GLY A 270 4.48 -0.83 0.49
C GLY A 270 5.00 -1.32 -0.86
N LEU A 271 4.11 -1.52 -1.82
CA LEU A 271 4.41 -1.98 -3.17
C LEU A 271 3.71 -1.08 -4.18
N ALA A 272 4.45 -0.49 -5.12
CA ALA A 272 3.87 0.35 -6.17
C ALA A 272 4.68 0.25 -7.46
N LEU A 273 4.01 0.18 -8.62
CA LEU A 273 4.66 0.28 -9.92
C LEU A 273 4.77 1.75 -10.31
N ALA A 274 5.99 2.21 -10.57
CA ALA A 274 6.22 3.60 -10.94
C ALA A 274 5.68 3.89 -12.36
N PRO A 275 4.88 4.94 -12.55
CA PRO A 275 4.39 5.32 -13.86
C PRO A 275 5.49 5.91 -14.73
N ALA A 276 5.21 6.08 -16.02
CA ALA A 276 6.03 6.88 -16.90
C ALA A 276 6.18 8.30 -16.33
N GLY A 277 7.39 8.86 -16.41
CA GLY A 277 7.70 10.19 -15.91
C GLY A 277 8.15 10.24 -14.45
N PHE A 278 8.30 9.08 -13.78
CA PHE A 278 8.88 8.99 -12.44
C PHE A 278 10.42 8.90 -12.45
N GLY A 279 11.05 9.65 -13.32
CA GLY A 279 12.50 9.72 -13.44
C GLY A 279 13.14 8.41 -13.87
N GLN A 280 14.32 8.13 -13.32
CA GLN A 280 15.10 6.94 -13.69
C GLN A 280 14.42 5.61 -13.35
N PHE A 281 13.49 5.58 -12.42
CA PHE A 281 12.77 4.38 -11.99
C PHE A 281 11.38 4.24 -12.63
N SER A 282 11.10 4.97 -13.71
CA SER A 282 9.85 4.81 -14.47
C SER A 282 9.68 3.37 -14.94
N GLY A 283 8.53 2.75 -14.63
CA GLY A 283 8.24 1.36 -14.98
C GLY A 283 8.78 0.33 -14.01
N ASP A 284 9.50 0.72 -12.96
CA ASP A 284 10.08 -0.18 -11.97
C ASP A 284 9.13 -0.41 -10.79
N LEU A 285 9.31 -1.54 -10.11
CA LEU A 285 8.63 -1.85 -8.87
C LEU A 285 9.32 -1.13 -7.71
N LEU A 286 8.57 -0.26 -7.03
CA LEU A 286 9.01 0.38 -5.80
C LEU A 286 8.55 -0.45 -4.60
N VAL A 287 9.49 -0.74 -3.70
CA VAL A 287 9.26 -1.50 -2.47
C VAL A 287 9.70 -0.66 -1.28
N GLY A 288 8.76 -0.33 -0.41
CA GLY A 288 9.01 0.41 0.82
C GLY A 288 9.29 -0.54 1.99
N ASN A 289 10.37 -0.30 2.69
CA ASN A 289 10.75 -1.05 3.89
C ASN A 289 10.24 -0.34 5.15
N PHE A 290 9.42 -1.02 5.93
CA PHE A 290 9.07 -0.56 7.26
C PHE A 290 10.32 -0.53 8.18
N GLY A 291 11.17 -1.55 8.09
CA GLY A 291 12.27 -1.74 9.03
C GLY A 291 13.34 -0.63 8.98
N ASN A 292 13.72 -0.17 7.78
CA ASN A 292 14.75 0.87 7.66
C ASN A 292 14.31 2.15 6.94
N GLY A 293 13.05 2.23 6.52
CA GLY A 293 12.47 3.44 5.91
C GLY A 293 12.92 3.73 4.48
N HIS A 294 13.64 2.84 3.83
CA HIS A 294 14.09 3.03 2.45
C HIS A 294 13.02 2.62 1.45
N ILE A 295 13.01 3.29 0.29
CA ILE A 295 12.23 2.89 -0.88
C ILE A 295 13.22 2.40 -1.94
N ASN A 296 13.18 1.09 -2.21
CA ASN A 296 14.03 0.43 -3.18
C ASN A 296 13.30 0.22 -4.50
N ALA A 297 14.01 0.35 -5.61
CA ALA A 297 13.49 0.07 -6.94
C ALA A 297 14.05 -1.26 -7.46
N TYR A 298 13.15 -2.07 -8.03
CA TYR A 298 13.46 -3.37 -8.60
C TYR A 298 12.89 -3.49 -10.02
N SER A 299 13.61 -4.18 -10.88
CA SER A 299 13.03 -4.57 -12.16
C SER A 299 11.82 -5.51 -11.93
N PRO A 300 10.63 -5.19 -12.43
CA PRO A 300 9.47 -6.05 -12.28
C PRO A 300 9.60 -7.34 -13.12
N VAL A 301 10.55 -7.38 -14.06
CA VAL A 301 10.80 -8.53 -14.93
C VAL A 301 11.81 -9.49 -14.29
N THR A 302 12.97 -8.97 -13.83
CA THR A 302 14.08 -9.78 -13.36
C THR A 302 14.24 -9.83 -11.84
N GLY A 303 13.63 -8.88 -11.11
CA GLY A 303 13.86 -8.69 -9.68
C GLY A 303 15.21 -8.08 -9.33
N ALA A 304 15.99 -7.62 -10.32
CA ALA A 304 17.25 -6.95 -10.08
C ALA A 304 17.03 -5.66 -9.27
N HIS A 305 17.83 -5.48 -8.23
CA HIS A 305 17.84 -4.22 -7.45
C HIS A 305 18.49 -3.12 -8.29
N LEU A 306 17.75 -2.06 -8.55
CA LEU A 306 18.14 -0.96 -9.43
C LEU A 306 18.65 0.27 -8.65
N GLY A 307 18.36 0.34 -7.37
CA GLY A 307 18.76 1.43 -6.50
C GLY A 307 17.69 1.82 -5.49
N GLN A 308 17.87 3.01 -4.89
CA GLN A 308 16.97 3.59 -3.90
C GLN A 308 16.56 4.98 -4.35
N LEU A 309 15.40 5.46 -3.89
CA LEU A 309 15.04 6.86 -4.05
C LEU A 309 16.01 7.73 -3.24
N ARG A 310 16.66 8.67 -3.90
CA ARG A 310 17.70 9.53 -3.30
C ARG A 310 17.37 11.01 -3.49
N GLN A 311 17.78 11.80 -2.54
CA GLN A 311 17.73 13.26 -2.60
C GLN A 311 18.79 13.80 -3.58
N ASP A 312 18.75 15.09 -3.86
CA ASP A 312 19.71 15.81 -4.71
C ASP A 312 21.15 15.77 -4.18
N ASN A 313 21.32 15.66 -2.86
CA ASN A 313 22.62 15.47 -2.22
C ASN A 313 23.14 14.01 -2.29
N GLY A 314 22.42 13.12 -2.98
CA GLY A 314 22.76 11.71 -3.14
C GLY A 314 22.45 10.83 -1.92
N GLN A 315 21.94 11.40 -0.81
CA GLN A 315 21.52 10.59 0.34
C GLN A 315 20.20 9.88 0.06
N PRO A 316 20.00 8.66 0.54
CA PRO A 316 18.70 8.00 0.42
C PRO A 316 17.62 8.79 1.15
N ILE A 317 16.39 8.75 0.60
CA ILE A 317 15.22 9.16 1.36
C ILE A 317 14.96 8.08 2.41
N VAL A 318 14.83 8.49 3.66
CA VAL A 318 14.54 7.61 4.81
C VAL A 318 13.28 8.11 5.49
N ILE A 319 12.26 7.27 5.55
CA ILE A 319 10.98 7.57 6.18
C ILE A 319 10.80 6.59 7.34
N ASP A 320 10.92 7.10 8.56
CA ASP A 320 10.76 6.28 9.77
C ASP A 320 9.35 5.68 9.84
N GLY A 321 9.27 4.37 10.06
CA GLY A 321 8.01 3.64 10.13
C GLY A 321 7.21 3.62 8.81
N LEU A 322 7.89 3.58 7.67
CA LEU A 322 7.28 3.61 6.32
C LEU A 322 6.33 2.44 6.10
N TRP A 323 5.06 2.75 5.79
CA TRP A 323 4.02 1.77 5.47
C TRP A 323 3.60 1.84 4.00
N GLY A 324 2.54 2.56 3.69
CA GLY A 324 1.91 2.57 2.37
C GLY A 324 2.68 3.34 1.32
N LEU A 325 2.60 2.85 0.09
CA LEU A 325 3.05 3.52 -1.13
C LEU A 325 1.92 3.47 -2.16
N ARG A 326 1.53 4.61 -2.70
CA ARG A 326 0.50 4.71 -3.73
C ARG A 326 0.71 5.91 -4.63
N PHE A 327 0.70 5.72 -5.94
CA PHE A 327 0.63 6.85 -6.86
C PHE A 327 -0.73 7.55 -6.76
N GLY A 328 -0.71 8.86 -6.88
CA GLY A 328 -1.90 9.68 -6.69
C GLY A 328 -2.97 9.49 -7.76
N ASN A 329 -4.16 10.02 -7.49
CA ASN A 329 -5.33 10.02 -8.37
C ASN A 329 -5.81 11.43 -8.70
N GLY A 330 -4.95 12.45 -8.50
CA GLY A 330 -5.29 13.87 -8.62
C GLY A 330 -5.75 14.50 -7.31
N ASN A 331 -6.07 13.70 -6.27
CA ASN A 331 -6.31 14.18 -4.90
C ASN A 331 -5.14 13.79 -3.98
N ALA A 332 -4.77 14.69 -3.07
CA ALA A 332 -3.62 14.62 -2.17
C ALA A 332 -2.27 14.47 -2.87
N ALA A 333 -2.19 13.72 -3.95
CA ALA A 333 -1.04 13.59 -4.82
C ALA A 333 -1.48 13.52 -6.29
N LYS A 334 -0.66 14.04 -7.20
CA LYS A 334 -0.86 13.89 -8.64
C LYS A 334 -0.53 12.46 -9.07
N THR A 335 -0.99 12.08 -10.27
CA THR A 335 -0.79 10.72 -10.80
C THR A 335 0.67 10.32 -10.98
N GLY A 336 1.58 11.28 -11.13
CA GLY A 336 3.04 11.05 -11.18
C GLY A 336 3.76 11.22 -9.84
N GLU A 337 3.04 11.45 -8.75
CA GLU A 337 3.60 11.65 -7.41
C GLU A 337 3.29 10.43 -6.54
N LEU A 338 4.26 9.97 -5.77
CA LEU A 338 4.13 8.80 -4.89
C LEU A 338 3.73 9.24 -3.50
N ALA A 339 2.45 9.05 -3.13
CA ALA A 339 2.01 9.22 -1.75
C ALA A 339 2.58 8.10 -0.87
N PHE A 340 2.92 8.43 0.37
CA PHE A 340 3.34 7.49 1.39
C PHE A 340 2.66 7.76 2.73
N SER A 341 2.47 6.71 3.52
CA SER A 341 2.05 6.75 4.91
C SER A 341 3.12 6.16 5.81
N ALA A 342 3.17 6.59 7.05
CA ALA A 342 4.16 6.10 8.01
C ALA A 342 3.67 6.21 9.45
N GLY A 343 4.23 5.36 10.33
CA GLY A 343 4.11 5.39 11.77
C GLY A 343 5.47 5.66 12.42
N PRO A 344 5.97 6.92 12.41
CA PRO A 344 7.26 7.24 13.00
C PRO A 344 7.26 7.08 14.54
N GLU A 345 8.47 7.07 15.10
CA GLU A 345 8.72 6.94 16.54
C GLU A 345 8.07 5.67 17.13
N GLU A 346 8.46 4.52 16.57
CA GLU A 346 7.92 3.21 16.99
C GLU A 346 6.38 3.16 16.93
N GLU A 347 5.81 3.66 15.83
CA GLU A 347 4.38 3.66 15.53
C GLU A 347 3.51 4.52 16.48
N SER A 348 4.13 5.35 17.30
CA SER A 348 3.41 6.23 18.24
C SER A 348 2.83 7.49 17.57
N HIS A 349 3.29 7.83 16.37
CA HIS A 349 2.89 8.99 15.60
C HIS A 349 2.49 8.64 14.17
N GLY A 350 2.02 9.63 13.41
CA GLY A 350 1.61 9.46 12.03
C GLY A 350 2.20 10.50 11.09
N LEU A 351 2.48 10.07 9.87
CA LEU A 351 2.95 10.93 8.79
C LEU A 351 2.33 10.50 7.47
N LEU A 352 1.71 11.45 6.78
CA LEU A 352 1.32 11.34 5.38
C LEU A 352 2.14 12.32 4.57
N GLY A 353 2.71 11.87 3.48
CA GLY A 353 3.48 12.71 2.57
C GLY A 353 3.47 12.19 1.16
N LYS A 354 4.30 12.78 0.33
CA LYS A 354 4.53 12.34 -1.04
C LYS A 354 5.99 12.49 -1.45
N ILE A 355 6.39 11.68 -2.41
CA ILE A 355 7.68 11.77 -3.08
C ILE A 355 7.45 12.29 -4.49
N VAL A 356 8.19 13.32 -4.86
CA VAL A 356 8.14 13.92 -6.19
C VAL A 356 9.51 13.85 -6.85
N VAL A 357 9.52 13.79 -8.17
CA VAL A 357 10.77 13.96 -8.93
C VAL A 357 11.24 15.41 -8.72
N ALA A 358 12.46 15.59 -8.28
CA ALA A 358 13.04 16.91 -8.13
C ALA A 358 13.30 17.56 -9.50
N PRO A 359 13.17 18.89 -9.63
CA PRO A 359 13.39 19.60 -10.89
C PRO A 359 14.80 19.43 -11.44
#